data_5d2ed5037569e457ec67cdc5e5be65ff
#
_entry.id   5d2ed5037569e457ec67cdc5e5be65ff
#
_cell.length_a   1.000
_cell.length_b   1.000
_cell.length_c   1.000
_cell.angle_alpha   90.00
_cell.angle_beta   90.00
_cell.angle_gamma   90.00
#
_symmetry.space_group_name_H-M   'P 1'
#
loop_
_entity.id
_entity.type
_entity.pdbx_description
1 polymer ?
#
loop_
_entity_poly.entity_id
_entity_poly.type
_entity_poly.pdbx_seq_one_letter_code
_entity_poly.pdbx_strand_id
1 'polypeptide(L)'
;IKFIILGCGSSMGVPRPDGFFGNCDPKNKKNYRTRCSALIKTTDENILIDTSPDLRQQLLRHKIKKIDKVFYSHMHADQTHGINDLRSFYINNRKPLEVYADKATSHYLKQNFSYCFELLITTTSL
;
A
#
# COMPACT_ATOMS: atom_id res chain seq x y z
N ILE A 1 -3.77 -5.91 19.31
CA ILE A 1 -3.72 -5.07 18.11
C ILE A 1 -2.32 -4.47 17.96
N LYS A 2 -1.76 -4.58 16.77
CA LYS A 2 -0.48 -3.93 16.44
C LYS A 2 -0.69 -2.98 15.27
N PHE A 3 -0.05 -1.82 15.34
CA PHE A 3 0.04 -0.87 14.24
C PHE A 3 1.48 -0.87 13.74
N ILE A 4 1.68 -1.27 12.49
CA ILE A 4 3.01 -1.41 11.88
C ILE A 4 3.16 -0.35 10.79
N ILE A 5 4.13 0.54 10.95
CA ILE A 5 4.47 1.50 9.90
C ILE A 5 5.36 0.77 8.89
N LEU A 6 4.84 0.57 7.69
CA LEU A 6 5.56 -0.11 6.60
C LEU A 6 6.53 0.82 5.89
N GLY A 7 6.19 2.09 5.83
CA GLY A 7 7.03 3.14 5.28
C GLY A 7 6.54 4.51 5.72
N CYS A 8 7.45 5.46 5.83
CA CYS A 8 7.14 6.81 6.30
C CYS A 8 7.87 7.90 5.48
N GLY A 9 8.36 7.57 4.30
CA GLY A 9 8.99 8.53 3.40
C GLY A 9 7.97 9.43 2.72
N SER A 10 8.48 10.51 2.13
CA SER A 10 7.69 11.42 1.31
C SER A 10 7.17 10.73 0.04
N SER A 11 6.39 11.44 -0.76
CA SER A 11 5.80 10.91 -1.99
C SER A 11 6.83 10.32 -2.97
N MET A 12 8.05 10.80 -2.95
CA MET A 12 9.14 10.29 -3.78
C MET A 12 10.09 9.33 -3.05
N GLY A 13 9.90 9.13 -1.75
CA GLY A 13 10.81 8.35 -0.92
C GLY A 13 12.07 9.13 -0.54
N VAL A 14 12.92 8.51 0.28
CA VAL A 14 14.24 9.05 0.61
C VAL A 14 15.26 7.93 0.42
N PRO A 15 16.24 8.09 -0.49
CA PRO A 15 16.38 9.18 -1.45
C PRO A 15 15.27 9.16 -2.52
N ARG A 16 15.12 10.27 -3.22
CA ARG A 16 14.28 10.31 -4.42
C ARG A 16 14.85 9.36 -5.48
N PRO A 17 14.08 9.01 -6.52
CA PRO A 17 14.56 8.13 -7.60
C PRO A 17 15.83 8.60 -8.29
N ASP A 18 16.10 9.92 -8.26
CA ASP A 18 17.34 10.51 -8.81
C ASP A 18 18.52 10.46 -7.82
N GLY A 19 18.33 9.84 -6.63
CA GLY A 19 19.37 9.72 -5.62
C GLY A 19 19.52 10.91 -4.68
N PHE A 20 18.65 11.91 -4.77
CA PHE A 20 18.74 13.12 -3.95
C PHE A 20 18.18 12.88 -2.54
N PHE A 21 19.00 13.18 -1.53
CA PHE A 21 18.67 13.00 -0.10
C PHE A 21 18.18 14.28 0.58
N GLY A 22 18.20 15.42 -0.11
CA GLY A 22 17.94 16.71 0.52
C GLY A 22 19.00 17.01 1.57
N ASN A 23 18.56 17.34 2.78
CA ASN A 23 19.46 17.63 3.90
C ASN A 23 19.82 16.39 4.75
N CYS A 24 19.36 15.21 4.33
CA CYS A 24 19.65 13.97 5.05
C CYS A 24 21.03 13.44 4.70
N ASP A 25 21.70 12.86 5.69
CA ASP A 25 23.01 12.22 5.49
C ASP A 25 22.85 10.91 4.72
N PRO A 26 23.42 10.78 3.50
CA PRO A 26 23.32 9.54 2.72
C PRO A 26 24.00 8.32 3.37
N LYS A 27 24.93 8.57 4.28
CA LYS A 27 25.66 7.50 4.98
C LYS A 27 24.86 6.88 6.12
N ASN A 28 23.83 7.57 6.62
CA ASN A 28 22.98 7.06 7.66
C ASN A 28 21.84 6.24 7.07
N LYS A 29 21.88 4.92 7.25
CA LYS A 29 20.88 3.99 6.70
C LYS A 29 19.47 4.27 7.21
N LYS A 30 19.32 4.91 8.36
CA LYS A 30 18.01 5.30 8.92
C LYS A 30 17.33 6.40 8.10
N ASN A 31 18.07 7.08 7.21
CA ASN A 31 17.52 8.09 6.32
C ASN A 31 16.94 7.50 5.04
N TYR A 32 17.08 6.19 4.81
CA TYR A 32 16.42 5.51 3.70
C TYR A 32 14.99 5.19 4.10
N ARG A 33 14.02 5.82 3.42
CA ARG A 33 12.59 5.68 3.73
C ARG A 33 11.80 5.36 2.48
N THR A 34 11.04 4.27 2.52
CA THR A 34 10.06 3.93 1.48
C THR A 34 8.84 4.84 1.62
N ARG A 35 8.00 4.91 0.56
CA ARG A 35 6.77 5.69 0.57
C ARG A 35 5.82 5.15 1.65
N CYS A 36 4.89 6.01 2.09
CA CYS A 36 4.09 5.72 3.27
C CYS A 36 3.08 4.59 3.07
N SER A 37 2.96 3.75 4.06
CA SER A 37 1.92 2.74 4.21
C SER A 37 1.97 2.20 5.63
N ALA A 38 0.88 1.61 6.08
CA ALA A 38 0.78 1.01 7.41
C ALA A 38 -0.07 -0.25 7.38
N LEU A 39 0.13 -1.11 8.37
CA LEU A 39 -0.68 -2.31 8.57
C LEU A 39 -1.23 -2.32 9.99
N ILE A 40 -2.54 -2.55 10.11
CA ILE A 40 -3.18 -2.82 11.38
C ILE A 40 -3.37 -4.33 11.49
N LYS A 41 -2.73 -4.92 12.48
CA LYS A 41 -2.83 -6.36 12.73
C LYS A 41 -3.67 -6.60 13.97
N THR A 42 -4.82 -7.24 13.78
CA THR A 42 -5.67 -7.68 14.88
C THR A 42 -5.49 -9.19 15.09
N THR A 43 -6.25 -9.77 16.02
CA THR A 43 -6.27 -11.21 16.24
C THR A 43 -6.74 -11.95 14.98
N ASP A 44 -7.68 -11.38 14.24
CA ASP A 44 -8.38 -12.05 13.16
C ASP A 44 -8.06 -11.52 11.77
N GLU A 45 -7.63 -10.28 11.66
CA GLU A 45 -7.47 -9.59 10.37
C GLU A 45 -6.17 -8.81 10.27
N ASN A 46 -5.67 -8.70 9.05
CA ASN A 46 -4.64 -7.74 8.66
C ASN A 46 -5.27 -6.71 7.72
N ILE A 47 -5.23 -5.44 8.14
CA ILE A 47 -5.82 -4.33 7.40
C ILE A 47 -4.69 -3.43 6.92
N LEU A 48 -4.57 -3.31 5.61
CA LEU A 48 -3.55 -2.46 4.99
C LEU A 48 -4.11 -1.04 4.79
N ILE A 49 -3.33 -0.04 5.13
CA ILE A 49 -3.62 1.37 4.86
C ILE A 49 -2.75 1.83 3.72
N ASP A 50 -3.36 2.13 2.59
CA ASP A 50 -2.74 2.52 1.33
C ASP A 50 -1.81 1.45 0.74
N THR A 51 -1.66 1.48 -0.57
CA THR A 51 -0.73 0.63 -1.32
C THR A 51 0.37 1.50 -1.92
N SER A 52 1.51 1.55 -1.23
CA SER A 52 2.64 2.33 -1.71
C SER A 52 3.28 1.65 -2.94
N PRO A 53 3.95 2.42 -3.80
CA PRO A 53 4.75 1.83 -4.89
C PRO A 53 5.84 0.87 -4.40
N ASP A 54 6.19 0.93 -3.12
CA ASP A 54 7.17 0.04 -2.47
C ASP A 54 6.51 -1.14 -1.75
N LEU A 55 5.23 -1.39 -1.98
CA LEU A 55 4.44 -2.36 -1.21
C LEU A 55 5.08 -3.75 -1.19
N ARG A 56 5.54 -4.24 -2.34
CA ARG A 56 6.18 -5.55 -2.41
C ARG A 56 7.34 -5.68 -1.42
N GLN A 57 8.25 -4.72 -1.42
CA GLN A 57 9.39 -4.71 -0.51
C GLN A 57 8.96 -4.61 0.95
N GLN A 58 7.98 -3.77 1.23
CA GLN A 58 7.44 -3.56 2.58
C GLN A 58 6.84 -4.84 3.14
N LEU A 59 6.03 -5.52 2.36
CA LEU A 59 5.39 -6.77 2.78
C LEU A 59 6.40 -7.89 3.00
N LEU A 60 7.38 -8.02 2.11
CA LEU A 60 8.45 -9.02 2.24
C LEU A 60 9.32 -8.77 3.46
N ARG A 61 9.70 -7.51 3.69
CA ARG A 61 10.52 -7.12 4.86
C ARG A 61 9.86 -7.51 6.17
N HIS A 62 8.56 -7.26 6.28
CA HIS A 62 7.79 -7.52 7.50
C HIS A 62 7.16 -8.92 7.52
N LYS A 63 7.44 -9.76 6.52
CA LYS A 63 6.93 -11.14 6.41
C LYS A 63 5.40 -11.20 6.49
N ILE A 64 4.73 -10.25 5.88
CA ILE A 64 3.27 -10.17 5.85
C ILE A 64 2.77 -11.08 4.74
N LYS A 65 2.03 -12.13 5.10
CA LYS A 65 1.55 -13.15 4.17
C LYS A 65 0.04 -13.14 3.98
N LYS A 66 -0.66 -12.28 4.71
CA LYS A 66 -2.12 -12.18 4.66
C LYS A 66 -2.54 -10.73 4.73
N ILE A 67 -3.43 -10.33 3.83
CA ILE A 67 -4.12 -9.04 3.85
C ILE A 67 -5.60 -9.35 3.64
N ASP A 68 -6.44 -8.88 4.54
CA ASP A 68 -7.88 -9.13 4.48
C ASP A 68 -8.64 -7.94 3.90
N LYS A 69 -8.21 -6.74 4.22
CA LYS A 69 -8.86 -5.50 3.78
C LYS A 69 -7.82 -4.43 3.49
N VAL A 70 -8.17 -3.51 2.59
CA VAL A 70 -7.35 -2.34 2.27
C VAL A 70 -8.20 -1.08 2.40
N PHE A 71 -7.70 -0.09 3.13
CA PHE A 71 -8.29 1.23 3.22
C PHE A 71 -7.39 2.24 2.53
N TYR A 72 -7.95 2.99 1.58
CA TYR A 72 -7.23 4.07 0.92
C TYR A 72 -7.55 5.40 1.55
N SER A 73 -6.52 6.16 1.88
CA SER A 73 -6.65 7.51 2.43
C SER A 73 -7.02 8.52 1.35
N HIS A 74 -6.39 8.44 0.19
CA HIS A 74 -6.67 9.30 -0.97
C HIS A 74 -6.00 8.74 -2.23
N MET A 75 -6.15 9.45 -3.36
CA MET A 75 -5.83 8.90 -4.69
C MET A 75 -4.41 9.20 -5.20
N HIS A 76 -3.53 9.84 -4.44
CA HIS A 76 -2.19 10.14 -4.93
C HIS A 76 -1.38 8.86 -5.25
N ALA A 77 -0.37 9.00 -6.10
CA ALA A 77 0.40 7.88 -6.61
C ALA A 77 1.10 7.09 -5.49
N ASP A 78 1.63 7.78 -4.50
CA ASP A 78 2.33 7.15 -3.37
C ASP A 78 1.39 6.35 -2.45
N GLN A 79 0.07 6.54 -2.56
CA GLN A 79 -0.95 5.76 -1.87
C GLN A 79 -1.55 4.64 -2.73
N THR A 80 -1.54 4.77 -4.06
CA THR A 80 -2.35 3.91 -4.93
C THR A 80 -1.55 3.01 -5.86
N HIS A 81 -0.33 3.37 -6.22
CA HIS A 81 0.38 2.70 -7.30
C HIS A 81 0.96 1.33 -6.93
N GLY A 82 0.84 0.89 -5.68
CA GLY A 82 1.16 -0.48 -5.28
C GLY A 82 0.01 -1.47 -5.39
N ILE A 83 -1.16 -1.04 -5.88
CA ILE A 83 -2.37 -1.86 -5.92
C ILE A 83 -2.18 -3.18 -6.68
N ASN A 84 -1.34 -3.20 -7.70
CA ASN A 84 -1.09 -4.41 -8.48
C ASN A 84 -0.55 -5.57 -7.62
N ASP A 85 0.19 -5.27 -6.56
CA ASP A 85 0.79 -6.29 -5.69
C ASP A 85 -0.24 -6.98 -4.80
N LEU A 86 -1.46 -6.44 -4.70
CA LEU A 86 -2.56 -7.08 -3.97
C LEU A 86 -3.03 -8.38 -4.62
N ARG A 87 -2.69 -8.61 -5.87
CA ARG A 87 -3.14 -9.80 -6.62
C ARG A 87 -2.72 -11.11 -5.97
N SER A 88 -1.54 -11.17 -5.37
CA SER A 88 -1.09 -12.38 -4.68
C SER A 88 -1.97 -12.75 -3.49
N PHE A 89 -2.53 -11.77 -2.82
CA PHE A 89 -3.42 -11.99 -1.67
C PHE A 89 -4.81 -12.47 -2.11
N TYR A 90 -5.30 -11.99 -3.24
CA TYR A 90 -6.50 -12.54 -3.87
C TYR A 90 -6.32 -14.03 -4.19
N ILE A 91 -5.21 -14.40 -4.79
CA ILE A 91 -4.92 -15.78 -5.15
C ILE A 91 -4.93 -16.67 -3.90
N ASN A 92 -4.29 -16.22 -2.82
CA ASN A 92 -4.21 -16.97 -1.58
C ASN A 92 -5.57 -17.09 -0.87
N ASN A 93 -6.35 -16.02 -0.87
CA ASN A 93 -7.64 -15.99 -0.19
C ASN A 93 -8.76 -16.69 -0.96
N ARG A 94 -8.59 -16.91 -2.25
CA ARG A 94 -9.60 -17.50 -3.16
C ARG A 94 -10.92 -16.73 -3.15
N LYS A 95 -10.89 -15.45 -2.86
CA LYS A 95 -12.04 -14.54 -2.87
C LYS A 95 -11.55 -13.14 -3.20
N PRO A 96 -12.42 -12.26 -3.72
CA PRO A 96 -12.04 -10.87 -3.95
C PRO A 96 -11.57 -10.19 -2.69
N LEU A 97 -10.53 -9.39 -2.80
CA LEU A 97 -10.01 -8.58 -1.70
C LEU A 97 -10.88 -7.33 -1.55
N GLU A 98 -11.31 -7.05 -0.33
CA GLU A 98 -12.15 -5.89 -0.05
C GLU A 98 -11.31 -4.62 0.06
N VAL A 99 -11.68 -3.62 -0.72
CA VAL A 99 -11.04 -2.30 -0.74
C VAL A 99 -12.06 -1.24 -0.35
N TYR A 100 -11.68 -0.37 0.58
CA TYR A 100 -12.50 0.72 1.10
C TYR A 100 -11.85 2.05 0.75
N ALA A 101 -12.60 2.94 0.14
CA ALA A 101 -12.13 4.26 -0.26
C ALA A 101 -13.32 5.22 -0.37
N ASP A 102 -13.05 6.52 -0.34
CA ASP A 102 -14.09 7.49 -0.64
C ASP A 102 -14.50 7.40 -2.13
N LYS A 103 -15.57 8.09 -2.49
CA LYS A 103 -16.13 8.01 -3.83
C LYS A 103 -15.14 8.44 -4.91
N ALA A 104 -14.40 9.52 -4.70
CA ALA A 104 -13.44 10.04 -5.66
C ALA A 104 -12.26 9.07 -5.85
N THR A 105 -11.72 8.53 -4.76
CA THR A 105 -10.63 7.55 -4.80
C THR A 105 -11.08 6.24 -5.44
N SER A 106 -12.27 5.75 -5.11
CA SER A 106 -12.85 4.55 -5.73
C SER A 106 -12.97 4.69 -7.24
N HIS A 107 -13.46 5.85 -7.70
CA HIS A 107 -13.58 6.14 -9.14
C HIS A 107 -12.21 6.15 -9.82
N TYR A 108 -11.24 6.83 -9.22
CA TYR A 108 -9.87 6.88 -9.73
C TYR A 108 -9.25 5.48 -9.86
N LEU A 109 -9.37 4.65 -8.82
CA LEU A 109 -8.83 3.30 -8.81
C LEU A 109 -9.44 2.43 -9.92
N LYS A 110 -10.76 2.45 -10.04
CA LYS A 110 -11.47 1.67 -11.06
C LYS A 110 -11.12 2.12 -12.48
N GLN A 111 -10.93 3.43 -12.68
CA GLN A 111 -10.58 3.98 -13.98
C GLN A 111 -9.15 3.68 -14.39
N ASN A 112 -8.20 3.81 -13.46
CA ASN A 112 -6.78 3.69 -13.77
C ASN A 112 -6.22 2.28 -13.59
N PHE A 113 -6.87 1.45 -12.79
CA PHE A 113 -6.45 0.08 -12.50
C PHE A 113 -7.60 -0.92 -12.71
N SER A 114 -8.37 -0.73 -13.76
CA SER A 114 -9.57 -1.54 -14.05
C SER A 114 -9.29 -3.05 -14.02
N TYR A 115 -8.13 -3.47 -14.51
CA TYR A 115 -7.74 -4.87 -14.52
C TYR A 115 -7.65 -5.50 -13.13
N CYS A 116 -7.43 -4.70 -12.09
CA CYS A 116 -7.42 -5.18 -10.70
C CYS A 116 -8.82 -5.46 -10.16
N PHE A 117 -9.85 -4.83 -10.73
CA PHE A 117 -11.22 -4.88 -10.21
C PHE A 117 -12.15 -5.86 -10.92
N GLU A 118 -11.73 -6.48 -11.99
CA GLU A 118 -12.60 -7.37 -12.75
C GLU A 118 -13.02 -8.59 -11.95
N LEU A 119 -12.06 -9.32 -11.36
CA LEU A 119 -12.34 -10.51 -10.56
C LEU A 119 -11.56 -10.54 -9.24
N LEU A 120 -10.67 -9.59 -9.02
CA LEU A 120 -9.66 -9.66 -7.96
C LEU A 120 -10.02 -8.83 -6.73
N ILE A 121 -10.63 -7.68 -6.92
CA ILE A 121 -10.87 -6.70 -5.86
C ILE A 121 -12.31 -6.21 -5.95
N THR A 122 -12.99 -6.14 -4.81
CA THR A 122 -14.28 -5.46 -4.68
C THR A 122 -14.07 -4.15 -3.92
N THR A 123 -14.81 -3.11 -4.31
CA THR A 123 -14.73 -1.80 -3.67
C THR A 123 -16.00 -1.47 -2.92
N THR A 124 -15.84 -0.89 -1.74
CA THR A 124 -16.93 -0.24 -1.00
C THR A 124 -16.59 1.25 -0.90
N SER A 125 -17.49 2.09 -1.40
CA SER A 125 -17.37 3.54 -1.24
C SER A 125 -17.77 3.94 0.17
N LEU A 126 -16.96 4.74 0.80
CA LEU A 126 -17.18 5.27 2.15
C LEU A 126 -17.81 6.65 2.09
#